data_247a48b3cce2e9c64fe421e83af85dea
#
_entry.id   247a48b3cce2e9c64fe421e83af85dea
#
_cell.length_a   1.000
_cell.length_b   1.000
_cell.length_c   1.000
_cell.angle_alpha   90.00
_cell.angle_beta   90.00
_cell.angle_gamma   90.00
#
_symmetry.space_group_name_H-M   'P 1'
#
loop_
_entity.id
_entity.type
_entity.pdbx_description
1 polymer ?
#
loop_
_entity_poly.entity_id
_entity_poly.type
_entity_poly.pdbx_seq_one_letter_code
_entity_poly.pdbx_strand_id
1 'polypeptide(L)'
;MKIRDIIGQEKATLSFEVFPPKKDTDFASVEAAALGIAALRPSYMSVTYGAGGSTKGHTIKLANEIQEKYGVPTIAHLTCVCANKDSIRTALSEMKNAGIENILALRGDIPKNYDGQVFTDFAHASELVKLIKESGDFCVGGACYPEVHPDSANKQDDIANLKKKVEAGCEYLTTQMFFDNNIFFNFMYRIREAGITVPVIPGIMPITKRVQVKNAVKLSGCNVPERFKNIVDRFGDTEAAMKQAGIAYATDQIIDLLANGVKHIHVYSMNKPEVAAGIQANLSDILMV
;
A
#
# COMPACT_ATOMS: atom_id res chain seq x y z
N MET A 1 14.22 9.17 6.96
CA MET A 1 13.09 10.00 7.46
C MET A 1 11.91 9.09 7.71
N LYS A 2 11.26 9.21 8.85
CA LYS A 2 10.13 8.35 9.22
C LYS A 2 8.82 8.86 8.62
N ILE A 3 7.97 7.93 8.17
CA ILE A 3 6.69 8.27 7.55
C ILE A 3 5.77 9.01 8.52
N ARG A 4 5.76 8.63 9.80
CA ARG A 4 4.99 9.35 10.83
C ARG A 4 5.33 10.86 10.88
N ASP A 5 6.59 11.23 10.61
CA ASP A 5 7.02 12.64 10.63
C ASP A 5 6.55 13.37 9.35
N ILE A 6 6.39 12.65 8.24
CA ILE A 6 5.86 13.20 6.98
C ILE A 6 4.36 13.43 7.10
N ILE A 7 3.62 12.40 7.55
CA ILE A 7 2.15 12.47 7.68
C ILE A 7 1.68 13.26 8.92
N GLY A 8 2.57 13.58 9.84
CA GLY A 8 2.31 14.47 10.97
C GLY A 8 2.28 15.95 10.59
N GLN A 9 2.67 16.29 9.36
CA GLN A 9 2.66 17.66 8.85
C GLN A 9 1.28 18.05 8.32
N GLU A 10 1.00 19.33 8.29
CA GLU A 10 -0.28 19.86 7.76
C GLU A 10 -0.41 19.74 6.23
N LYS A 11 0.71 19.59 5.53
CA LYS A 11 0.77 19.54 4.07
C LYS A 11 0.18 18.24 3.51
N ALA A 12 -0.57 18.35 2.43
CA ALA A 12 -1.05 17.18 1.67
C ALA A 12 0.14 16.37 1.09
N THR A 13 0.03 15.04 1.11
CA THR A 13 1.07 14.14 0.58
C THR A 13 0.51 13.19 -0.46
N LEU A 14 1.30 12.96 -1.52
CA LEU A 14 1.04 11.94 -2.52
C LEU A 14 2.21 10.95 -2.54
N SER A 15 1.88 9.68 -2.46
CA SER A 15 2.85 8.59 -2.43
C SER A 15 2.47 7.49 -3.43
N PHE A 16 3.45 6.70 -3.85
CA PHE A 16 3.24 5.62 -4.82
C PHE A 16 3.78 4.29 -4.32
N GLU A 17 3.03 3.22 -4.63
CA GLU A 17 3.50 1.87 -4.45
C GLU A 17 4.14 1.35 -5.73
N VAL A 18 5.26 0.64 -5.54
CA VAL A 18 5.91 -0.16 -6.57
C VAL A 18 6.14 -1.57 -6.08
N PHE A 19 6.30 -2.51 -6.98
CA PHE A 19 6.62 -3.89 -6.64
C PHE A 19 7.96 -4.31 -7.26
N PRO A 20 8.77 -5.10 -6.54
CA PRO A 20 10.02 -5.62 -7.05
C PRO A 20 9.77 -6.72 -8.08
N PRO A 21 10.75 -7.07 -8.93
CA PRO A 21 10.63 -8.17 -9.87
C PRO A 21 10.57 -9.51 -9.13
N LYS A 22 9.90 -10.47 -9.75
CA LYS A 22 9.85 -11.86 -9.25
C LYS A 22 11.07 -12.66 -9.66
N LYS A 23 11.78 -12.25 -10.71
CA LYS A 23 12.97 -12.90 -11.26
C LYS A 23 14.08 -11.88 -11.49
N ASP A 24 15.31 -12.29 -11.34
CA ASP A 24 16.49 -11.44 -11.58
C ASP A 24 16.54 -10.88 -12.99
N THR A 25 16.06 -11.65 -13.98
CA THR A 25 16.00 -11.22 -15.40
C THR A 25 15.16 -9.98 -15.64
N ASP A 26 14.18 -9.70 -14.78
CA ASP A 26 13.24 -8.60 -14.93
C ASP A 26 13.66 -7.38 -14.10
N PHE A 27 14.79 -7.48 -13.33
CA PHE A 27 15.18 -6.46 -12.36
C PHE A 27 15.41 -5.09 -13.02
N ALA A 28 16.16 -5.03 -14.09
CA ALA A 28 16.49 -3.76 -14.75
C ALA A 28 15.26 -2.99 -15.25
N SER A 29 14.27 -3.69 -15.81
CA SER A 29 13.05 -3.05 -16.32
C SER A 29 12.14 -2.56 -15.20
N VAL A 30 12.02 -3.33 -14.11
CA VAL A 30 11.23 -2.95 -12.94
C VAL A 30 11.90 -1.83 -12.16
N GLU A 31 13.24 -1.89 -12.02
CA GLU A 31 14.04 -0.80 -11.44
C GLU A 31 13.83 0.50 -12.21
N ALA A 32 13.98 0.47 -13.53
CA ALA A 32 13.80 1.65 -14.37
C ALA A 32 12.39 2.27 -14.21
N ALA A 33 11.35 1.45 -14.14
CA ALA A 33 9.99 1.91 -13.88
C ALA A 33 9.83 2.54 -12.48
N ALA A 34 10.36 1.89 -11.45
CA ALA A 34 10.30 2.41 -10.08
C ALA A 34 11.08 3.72 -9.92
N LEU A 35 12.28 3.80 -10.51
CA LEU A 35 13.08 5.03 -10.52
C LEU A 35 12.43 6.14 -11.35
N GLY A 36 11.72 5.81 -12.43
CA GLY A 36 10.90 6.76 -13.18
C GLY A 36 9.78 7.38 -12.33
N ILE A 37 9.19 6.61 -11.41
CA ILE A 37 8.21 7.13 -10.45
C ILE A 37 8.92 7.95 -9.35
N ALA A 38 10.06 7.50 -8.86
CA ALA A 38 10.85 8.23 -7.87
C ALA A 38 11.31 9.61 -8.38
N ALA A 39 11.60 9.72 -9.68
CA ALA A 39 11.96 10.98 -10.36
C ALA A 39 10.84 12.05 -10.30
N LEU A 40 9.58 11.64 -10.10
CA LEU A 40 8.46 12.55 -9.84
C LEU A 40 8.50 13.18 -8.44
N ARG A 41 9.43 12.75 -7.58
CA ARG A 41 9.64 13.23 -6.21
C ARG A 41 8.36 13.18 -5.36
N PRO A 42 7.69 12.00 -5.26
CA PRO A 42 6.57 11.86 -4.34
C PRO A 42 7.03 12.05 -2.89
N SER A 43 6.10 12.25 -1.98
CA SER A 43 6.39 12.44 -0.55
C SER A 43 7.11 11.23 0.06
N TYR A 44 6.78 10.03 -0.41
CA TYR A 44 7.45 8.76 -0.12
C TYR A 44 6.99 7.68 -1.12
N MET A 45 7.65 6.53 -1.10
CA MET A 45 7.24 5.37 -1.90
C MET A 45 7.19 4.11 -1.05
N SER A 46 6.30 3.16 -1.38
CA SER A 46 6.31 1.82 -0.78
C SER A 46 6.78 0.78 -1.79
N VAL A 47 7.51 -0.22 -1.30
CA VAL A 47 8.00 -1.34 -2.09
C VAL A 47 7.42 -2.63 -1.54
N THR A 48 6.63 -3.35 -2.35
CA THR A 48 5.95 -4.56 -1.91
C THR A 48 6.92 -5.71 -1.63
N TYR A 49 6.41 -6.73 -0.92
CA TYR A 49 7.15 -7.91 -0.54
C TYR A 49 6.45 -9.15 -1.09
N GLY A 50 7.17 -10.02 -1.79
CA GLY A 50 6.57 -11.21 -2.39
C GLY A 50 6.03 -12.20 -1.37
N ALA A 51 5.00 -12.95 -1.75
CA ALA A 51 4.40 -13.96 -0.91
C ALA A 51 5.45 -14.93 -0.36
N GLY A 52 5.41 -15.19 0.97
CA GLY A 52 6.38 -16.03 1.66
C GLY A 52 7.82 -15.53 1.61
N GLY A 53 8.06 -14.24 1.38
CA GLY A 53 9.41 -13.66 1.36
C GLY A 53 10.18 -13.86 0.06
N SER A 54 9.52 -14.31 -1.01
CA SER A 54 10.16 -14.68 -2.29
C SER A 54 10.95 -13.56 -2.98
N THR A 55 10.67 -12.29 -2.63
CA THR A 55 11.37 -11.12 -3.20
C THR A 55 12.13 -10.29 -2.17
N LYS A 56 12.45 -10.84 -1.00
CA LYS A 56 13.10 -10.10 0.11
C LYS A 56 14.29 -9.25 -0.35
N GLY A 57 15.26 -9.87 -1.00
CA GLY A 57 16.47 -9.17 -1.48
C GLY A 57 16.16 -8.07 -2.48
N HIS A 58 15.23 -8.31 -3.41
CA HIS A 58 14.82 -7.32 -4.40
C HIS A 58 14.05 -6.15 -3.76
N THR A 59 13.22 -6.41 -2.75
CA THR A 59 12.49 -5.36 -2.00
C THR A 59 13.47 -4.41 -1.32
N ILE A 60 14.43 -4.96 -0.57
CA ILE A 60 15.43 -4.17 0.16
C ILE A 60 16.30 -3.38 -0.83
N LYS A 61 16.79 -4.03 -1.89
CA LYS A 61 17.63 -3.39 -2.90
C LYS A 61 16.89 -2.23 -3.58
N LEU A 62 15.66 -2.45 -4.05
CA LEU A 62 14.90 -1.42 -4.75
C LEU A 62 14.55 -0.24 -3.82
N ALA A 63 14.17 -0.52 -2.56
CA ALA A 63 13.89 0.52 -1.58
C ALA A 63 15.14 1.38 -1.29
N ASN A 64 16.31 0.74 -1.13
CA ASN A 64 17.57 1.46 -0.93
C ASN A 64 17.94 2.32 -2.15
N GLU A 65 17.83 1.80 -3.36
CA GLU A 65 18.13 2.54 -4.59
C GLU A 65 17.26 3.78 -4.79
N ILE A 66 15.96 3.70 -4.46
CA ILE A 66 15.04 4.85 -4.48
C ILE A 66 15.54 5.92 -3.51
N GLN A 67 15.92 5.54 -2.29
CA GLN A 67 16.45 6.48 -1.29
C GLN A 67 17.76 7.12 -1.73
N GLU A 68 18.73 6.31 -2.18
CA GLU A 68 20.06 6.80 -2.54
C GLU A 68 20.05 7.70 -3.78
N LYS A 69 19.31 7.31 -4.83
CA LYS A 69 19.32 8.04 -6.11
C LYS A 69 18.43 9.28 -6.12
N TYR A 70 17.33 9.27 -5.38
CA TYR A 70 16.31 10.34 -5.45
C TYR A 70 16.04 11.02 -4.10
N GLY A 71 16.55 10.51 -3.00
CA GLY A 71 16.27 11.04 -1.66
C GLY A 71 14.82 10.85 -1.21
N VAL A 72 14.03 9.98 -1.89
CA VAL A 72 12.64 9.71 -1.58
C VAL A 72 12.57 8.70 -0.44
N PRO A 73 11.94 9.02 0.71
CA PRO A 73 11.76 8.06 1.80
C PRO A 73 10.99 6.83 1.34
N THR A 74 11.41 5.64 1.79
CA THR A 74 10.76 4.39 1.39
C THR A 74 10.15 3.65 2.57
N ILE A 75 9.07 2.92 2.29
CA ILE A 75 8.46 1.91 3.15
C ILE A 75 8.76 0.55 2.51
N ALA A 76 9.43 -0.34 3.23
CA ALA A 76 9.51 -1.73 2.82
C ALA A 76 8.32 -2.51 3.38
N HIS A 77 7.60 -3.26 2.55
CA HIS A 77 6.64 -4.21 3.07
C HIS A 77 7.39 -5.39 3.71
N LEU A 78 6.81 -5.97 4.75
CA LEU A 78 7.30 -7.19 5.39
C LEU A 78 6.12 -8.08 5.75
N THR A 79 6.18 -9.35 5.33
CA THR A 79 5.10 -10.33 5.59
C THR A 79 5.57 -11.39 6.57
N CYS A 80 4.65 -11.90 7.40
CA CYS A 80 4.94 -12.94 8.38
C CYS A 80 4.41 -14.34 7.98
N VAL A 81 3.60 -14.45 6.93
CA VAL A 81 3.19 -15.75 6.42
C VAL A 81 4.40 -16.58 5.98
N CYS A 82 4.43 -17.86 6.35
CA CYS A 82 5.55 -18.79 6.07
C CYS A 82 6.90 -18.35 6.67
N ALA A 83 6.91 -17.42 7.63
CA ALA A 83 8.11 -16.92 8.30
C ALA A 83 8.14 -17.32 9.77
N ASN A 84 9.34 -17.49 10.32
CA ASN A 84 9.60 -17.62 11.75
C ASN A 84 10.27 -16.34 12.31
N LYS A 85 10.34 -16.23 13.63
CA LYS A 85 10.94 -15.06 14.30
C LYS A 85 12.37 -14.77 13.86
N ASP A 86 13.19 -15.79 13.63
CA ASP A 86 14.58 -15.61 13.28
C ASP A 86 14.74 -15.11 11.85
N SER A 87 13.95 -15.61 10.91
CA SER A 87 13.91 -15.09 9.54
C SER A 87 13.45 -13.63 9.47
N ILE A 88 12.47 -13.24 10.31
CA ILE A 88 12.03 -11.85 10.43
C ILE A 88 13.12 -10.96 11.04
N ARG A 89 13.78 -11.38 12.13
CA ARG A 89 14.90 -10.63 12.73
C ARG A 89 16.05 -10.42 11.74
N THR A 90 16.36 -11.44 10.93
CA THR A 90 17.36 -11.34 9.86
C THR A 90 16.94 -10.28 8.83
N ALA A 91 15.68 -10.33 8.36
CA ALA A 91 15.17 -9.34 7.42
C ALA A 91 15.20 -7.91 7.99
N LEU A 92 14.83 -7.73 9.25
CA LEU A 92 14.90 -6.43 9.93
C LEU A 92 16.32 -5.89 10.05
N SER A 93 17.29 -6.77 10.34
CA SER A 93 18.71 -6.40 10.37
C SER A 93 19.21 -5.95 8.99
N GLU A 94 18.84 -6.69 7.93
CA GLU A 94 19.19 -6.32 6.54
C GLU A 94 18.55 -4.98 6.14
N MET A 95 17.28 -4.77 6.47
CA MET A 95 16.57 -3.50 6.21
C MET A 95 17.23 -2.32 6.94
N LYS A 96 17.59 -2.51 8.22
CA LYS A 96 18.29 -1.50 9.02
C LYS A 96 19.65 -1.14 8.41
N ASN A 97 20.44 -2.15 7.99
CA ASN A 97 21.73 -1.95 7.36
C ASN A 97 21.63 -1.24 6.00
N ALA A 98 20.49 -1.39 5.30
CA ALA A 98 20.16 -0.67 4.08
C ALA A 98 19.52 0.70 4.33
N GLY A 99 19.50 1.22 5.56
CA GLY A 99 18.94 2.52 5.89
C GLY A 99 17.42 2.62 5.77
N ILE A 100 16.70 1.49 5.77
CA ILE A 100 15.24 1.46 5.73
C ILE A 100 14.70 1.64 7.15
N GLU A 101 13.97 2.73 7.38
CA GLU A 101 13.42 3.10 8.68
C GLU A 101 11.92 2.82 8.80
N ASN A 102 11.22 2.53 7.68
CA ASN A 102 9.76 2.41 7.63
C ASN A 102 9.34 1.05 7.09
N ILE A 103 8.44 0.40 7.80
CA ILE A 103 7.96 -0.95 7.46
C ILE A 103 6.44 -0.97 7.42
N LEU A 104 5.86 -1.51 6.36
CA LEU A 104 4.45 -1.90 6.33
C LEU A 104 4.34 -3.36 6.72
N ALA A 105 3.84 -3.61 7.93
CA ALA A 105 3.71 -4.94 8.50
C ALA A 105 2.42 -5.61 8.03
N LEU A 106 2.56 -6.73 7.33
CA LEU A 106 1.46 -7.47 6.71
C LEU A 106 1.47 -8.93 7.17
N ARG A 107 0.30 -9.58 7.18
CA ARG A 107 0.28 -11.04 7.29
C ARG A 107 0.89 -11.65 6.03
N GLY A 108 0.50 -11.17 4.88
CA GLY A 108 0.84 -11.69 3.57
C GLY A 108 -0.13 -12.77 3.09
N ASP A 109 -0.09 -13.06 1.79
CA ASP A 109 -0.87 -14.11 1.15
C ASP A 109 -0.15 -15.44 1.24
N ILE A 110 -0.90 -16.53 1.41
CA ILE A 110 -0.36 -17.87 1.38
C ILE A 110 0.11 -18.18 -0.04
N PRO A 111 1.41 -18.52 -0.24
CA PRO A 111 1.91 -18.84 -1.56
C PRO A 111 1.20 -20.08 -2.15
N LYS A 112 0.89 -20.04 -3.44
CA LYS A 112 0.36 -21.20 -4.14
C LYS A 112 1.38 -22.33 -4.11
N ASN A 113 0.94 -23.56 -3.82
CA ASN A 113 1.78 -24.76 -3.76
C ASN A 113 2.85 -24.72 -2.66
N TYR A 114 2.60 -23.98 -1.56
CA TYR A 114 3.45 -24.05 -0.38
C TYR A 114 3.13 -25.33 0.41
N ASP A 115 4.14 -26.17 0.61
CA ASP A 115 4.05 -27.47 1.29
C ASP A 115 4.53 -27.44 2.75
N GLY A 116 5.07 -26.30 3.19
CA GLY A 116 5.54 -26.09 4.56
C GLY A 116 4.44 -25.63 5.53
N GLN A 117 4.80 -25.42 6.78
CA GLN A 117 3.91 -24.86 7.79
C GLN A 117 3.68 -23.37 7.51
N VAL A 118 2.44 -23.00 7.18
CA VAL A 118 2.05 -21.63 6.80
C VAL A 118 2.16 -20.65 7.95
N PHE A 119 1.67 -21.04 9.13
CA PHE A 119 1.69 -20.26 10.37
C PHE A 119 2.58 -20.95 11.40
N THR A 120 3.81 -20.46 11.57
CA THR A 120 4.78 -20.96 12.54
C THR A 120 4.72 -20.12 13.83
N ASP A 121 5.36 -18.97 13.82
CA ASP A 121 5.45 -18.06 14.97
C ASP A 121 4.43 -16.91 14.88
N PHE A 122 3.76 -16.76 13.75
CA PHE A 122 2.85 -15.64 13.47
C PHE A 122 1.55 -16.14 12.84
N ALA A 123 0.42 -15.86 13.46
CA ALA A 123 -0.90 -16.04 12.87
C ALA A 123 -1.44 -14.74 12.25
N HIS A 124 -1.04 -13.58 12.79
CA HIS A 124 -1.54 -12.27 12.44
C HIS A 124 -0.43 -11.23 12.32
N ALA A 125 -0.70 -10.19 11.54
CA ALA A 125 0.21 -9.04 11.38
C ALA A 125 0.48 -8.29 12.69
N SER A 126 -0.42 -8.34 13.69
CA SER A 126 -0.20 -7.71 15.00
C SER A 126 1.00 -8.28 15.74
N GLU A 127 1.26 -9.58 15.61
CA GLU A 127 2.41 -10.26 16.21
C GLU A 127 3.72 -9.83 15.52
N LEU A 128 3.65 -9.65 14.20
CA LEU A 128 4.78 -9.09 13.44
C LEU A 128 5.06 -7.64 13.86
N VAL A 129 4.02 -6.79 13.98
CA VAL A 129 4.18 -5.40 14.46
C VAL A 129 4.91 -5.36 15.79
N LYS A 130 4.50 -6.19 16.76
CA LYS A 130 5.14 -6.28 18.07
C LYS A 130 6.63 -6.63 17.94
N LEU A 131 6.97 -7.67 17.16
CA LEU A 131 8.36 -8.06 16.95
C LEU A 131 9.20 -6.97 16.28
N ILE A 132 8.64 -6.24 15.30
CA ILE A 132 9.34 -5.12 14.66
C ILE A 132 9.65 -4.02 15.69
N LYS A 133 8.66 -3.65 16.53
CA LYS A 133 8.85 -2.62 17.58
C LYS A 133 9.87 -3.05 18.64
N GLU A 134 9.95 -4.33 18.97
CA GLU A 134 10.96 -4.88 19.88
C GLU A 134 12.37 -4.94 19.24
N SER A 135 12.46 -4.99 17.90
CA SER A 135 13.72 -5.15 17.16
C SER A 135 14.44 -3.84 16.83
N GLY A 136 13.80 -2.68 17.02
CA GLY A 136 14.43 -1.39 16.75
C GLY A 136 13.46 -0.24 16.58
N ASP A 137 14.01 0.95 16.29
CA ASP A 137 13.24 2.18 16.13
C ASP A 137 12.72 2.32 14.67
N PHE A 138 11.91 1.35 14.24
CA PHE A 138 11.19 1.42 12.98
C PHE A 138 9.88 2.18 13.11
N CYS A 139 9.53 2.96 12.10
CA CYS A 139 8.18 3.48 11.90
C CYS A 139 7.33 2.38 11.24
N VAL A 140 6.27 1.94 11.91
CA VAL A 140 5.49 0.78 11.49
C VAL A 140 4.10 1.17 11.04
N GLY A 141 3.78 0.87 9.80
CA GLY A 141 2.43 0.93 9.26
C GLY A 141 1.75 -0.43 9.22
N GLY A 142 0.45 -0.43 9.10
CA GLY A 142 -0.36 -1.63 8.88
C GLY A 142 -1.40 -1.45 7.79
N ALA A 143 -1.86 -2.54 7.18
CA ALA A 143 -2.98 -2.50 6.24
C ALA A 143 -4.33 -2.55 6.96
N CYS A 144 -5.34 -1.89 6.36
CA CYS A 144 -6.73 -1.96 6.77
C CYS A 144 -7.66 -2.07 5.56
N TYR A 145 -8.89 -2.53 5.77
CA TYR A 145 -9.83 -2.83 4.71
C TYR A 145 -11.13 -2.02 4.89
N PRO A 146 -11.40 -1.00 4.07
CA PRO A 146 -12.64 -0.22 4.19
C PRO A 146 -13.91 -1.06 4.03
N GLU A 147 -13.85 -2.14 3.25
CA GLU A 147 -14.97 -3.04 2.97
C GLU A 147 -14.99 -4.32 3.81
N VAL A 148 -14.01 -4.58 4.65
CA VAL A 148 -13.78 -5.77 5.47
C VAL A 148 -12.75 -6.70 4.85
N HIS A 149 -11.86 -7.20 5.67
CA HIS A 149 -10.88 -8.21 5.24
C HIS A 149 -11.60 -9.51 4.85
N PRO A 150 -11.27 -10.14 3.70
CA PRO A 150 -11.97 -11.34 3.22
C PRO A 150 -12.00 -12.51 4.23
N ASP A 151 -10.99 -12.64 5.07
CA ASP A 151 -10.90 -13.69 6.11
C ASP A 151 -11.56 -13.30 7.45
N SER A 152 -12.08 -12.08 7.59
CA SER A 152 -12.80 -11.65 8.80
C SER A 152 -14.24 -12.14 8.74
N ALA A 153 -14.75 -12.64 9.86
CA ALA A 153 -16.13 -13.16 9.93
C ALA A 153 -17.17 -12.06 9.69
N ASN A 154 -16.88 -10.84 10.14
CA ASN A 154 -17.75 -9.67 10.01
C ASN A 154 -16.97 -8.36 10.24
N LYS A 155 -17.67 -7.22 10.12
CA LYS A 155 -17.09 -5.89 10.28
C LYS A 155 -16.56 -5.60 11.68
N GLN A 156 -17.22 -6.13 12.71
CA GLN A 156 -16.82 -5.93 14.11
C GLN A 156 -15.53 -6.67 14.42
N ASP A 157 -15.41 -7.90 13.96
CA ASP A 157 -14.21 -8.72 14.13
C ASP A 157 -13.01 -8.11 13.38
N ASP A 158 -13.24 -7.58 12.17
CA ASP A 158 -12.20 -6.91 11.40
C ASP A 158 -11.66 -5.66 12.13
N ILE A 159 -12.54 -4.82 12.66
CA ILE A 159 -12.18 -3.65 13.45
C ILE A 159 -11.49 -4.04 14.77
N ALA A 160 -11.96 -5.10 15.45
CA ALA A 160 -11.32 -5.59 16.67
C ALA A 160 -9.88 -6.09 16.40
N ASN A 161 -9.67 -6.78 15.28
CA ASN A 161 -8.33 -7.21 14.87
C ASN A 161 -7.45 -6.04 14.43
N LEU A 162 -8.03 -5.03 13.77
CA LEU A 162 -7.32 -3.80 13.43
C LEU A 162 -6.87 -3.04 14.69
N LYS A 163 -7.73 -2.98 15.71
CA LYS A 163 -7.40 -2.37 17.01
C LYS A 163 -6.21 -3.05 17.67
N LYS A 164 -6.20 -4.39 17.72
CA LYS A 164 -5.04 -5.16 18.23
C LYS A 164 -3.74 -4.83 17.48
N LYS A 165 -3.82 -4.62 16.17
CA LYS A 165 -2.68 -4.24 15.34
C LYS A 165 -2.14 -2.85 15.70
N VAL A 166 -3.04 -1.88 15.93
CA VAL A 166 -2.67 -0.53 16.37
C VAL A 166 -2.09 -0.55 17.79
N GLU A 167 -2.72 -1.28 18.71
CA GLU A 167 -2.23 -1.45 20.08
C GLU A 167 -0.86 -2.15 20.15
N ALA A 168 -0.54 -3.01 19.16
CA ALA A 168 0.79 -3.61 19.02
C ALA A 168 1.88 -2.62 18.58
N GLY A 169 1.53 -1.42 18.12
CA GLY A 169 2.46 -0.35 17.79
C GLY A 169 2.42 0.16 16.34
N CYS A 170 1.35 -0.08 15.58
CA CYS A 170 1.17 0.59 14.29
C CYS A 170 0.97 2.09 14.50
N GLU A 171 1.72 2.90 13.76
CA GLU A 171 1.73 4.35 13.85
C GLU A 171 0.85 5.01 12.79
N TYR A 172 0.51 4.27 11.74
CA TYR A 172 -0.44 4.66 10.68
C TYR A 172 -1.01 3.41 10.00
N LEU A 173 -2.09 3.61 9.25
CA LEU A 173 -2.73 2.56 8.46
C LEU A 173 -2.80 2.98 6.99
N THR A 174 -2.60 2.02 6.07
CA THR A 174 -2.87 2.21 4.64
C THR A 174 -4.03 1.31 4.24
N THR A 175 -5.02 1.84 3.52
CA THR A 175 -6.19 1.04 3.16
C THR A 175 -5.88 0.13 1.98
N GLN A 176 -6.55 -1.01 1.91
CA GLN A 176 -6.75 -1.73 0.65
C GLN A 176 -7.54 -0.83 -0.30
N MET A 177 -7.41 -1.07 -1.63
CA MET A 177 -8.13 -0.32 -2.65
C MET A 177 -9.65 -0.38 -2.46
N PHE A 178 -10.32 0.70 -2.80
CA PHE A 178 -11.77 0.86 -2.86
C PHE A 178 -12.09 1.84 -4.00
N PHE A 179 -13.33 1.82 -4.49
CA PHE A 179 -13.74 2.62 -5.65
C PHE A 179 -14.89 3.60 -5.34
N ASP A 180 -15.35 3.64 -4.09
CA ASP A 180 -16.37 4.57 -3.60
C ASP A 180 -15.89 5.21 -2.29
N ASN A 181 -15.74 6.54 -2.28
CA ASN A 181 -15.26 7.27 -1.12
C ASN A 181 -16.23 7.21 0.07
N ASN A 182 -17.52 7.01 -0.15
CA ASN A 182 -18.46 6.81 0.95
C ASN A 182 -18.13 5.55 1.79
N ILE A 183 -17.59 4.53 1.16
CA ILE A 183 -17.12 3.32 1.86
C ILE A 183 -15.96 3.67 2.80
N PHE A 184 -15.02 4.47 2.33
CA PHE A 184 -13.90 4.96 3.14
C PHE A 184 -14.37 5.82 4.30
N PHE A 185 -15.24 6.80 4.07
CA PHE A 185 -15.76 7.67 5.13
C PHE A 185 -16.55 6.89 6.18
N ASN A 186 -17.40 5.94 5.77
CA ASN A 186 -18.09 5.04 6.68
C ASN A 186 -17.13 4.16 7.50
N PHE A 187 -16.04 3.69 6.89
CA PHE A 187 -14.99 2.96 7.59
C PHE A 187 -14.30 3.86 8.62
N MET A 188 -13.93 5.08 8.26
CA MET A 188 -13.32 6.05 9.18
C MET A 188 -14.19 6.31 10.39
N TYR A 189 -15.49 6.51 10.21
CA TYR A 189 -16.42 6.66 11.32
C TYR A 189 -16.36 5.48 12.28
N ARG A 190 -16.48 4.26 11.77
CA ARG A 190 -16.48 3.02 12.58
C ARG A 190 -15.18 2.80 13.37
N ILE A 191 -14.02 3.05 12.75
CA ILE A 191 -12.75 2.86 13.44
C ILE A 191 -12.52 3.94 14.50
N ARG A 192 -13.01 5.18 14.30
CA ARG A 192 -12.97 6.23 15.31
C ARG A 192 -13.88 5.91 16.51
N GLU A 193 -15.09 5.38 16.27
CA GLU A 193 -15.95 4.85 17.35
C GLU A 193 -15.25 3.74 18.15
N ALA A 194 -14.47 2.87 17.49
CA ALA A 194 -13.71 1.80 18.16
C ALA A 194 -12.46 2.31 18.89
N GLY A 195 -12.17 3.62 18.87
CA GLY A 195 -11.04 4.26 19.52
C GLY A 195 -9.71 4.12 18.77
N ILE A 196 -9.73 3.79 17.49
CA ILE A 196 -8.55 3.79 16.62
C ILE A 196 -8.34 5.23 16.12
N THR A 197 -7.26 5.89 16.54
CA THR A 197 -7.00 7.32 16.27
C THR A 197 -5.81 7.57 15.34
N VAL A 198 -5.01 6.55 15.03
CA VAL A 198 -3.85 6.70 14.12
C VAL A 198 -4.28 7.20 12.74
N PRO A 199 -3.39 7.94 12.02
CA PRO A 199 -3.66 8.35 10.65
C PRO A 199 -4.00 7.17 9.74
N VAL A 200 -4.95 7.39 8.82
CA VAL A 200 -5.33 6.41 7.80
C VAL A 200 -5.10 7.02 6.42
N ILE A 201 -4.32 6.35 5.62
CA ILE A 201 -3.93 6.76 4.27
C ILE A 201 -4.75 5.94 3.28
N PRO A 202 -5.69 6.53 2.53
CA PRO A 202 -6.43 5.82 1.49
C PRO A 202 -5.52 5.36 0.37
N GLY A 203 -5.63 4.09 0.02
CA GLY A 203 -4.96 3.46 -1.11
C GLY A 203 -5.86 3.50 -2.35
N ILE A 204 -5.42 4.21 -3.39
CA ILE A 204 -6.15 4.42 -4.64
C ILE A 204 -5.55 3.57 -5.75
N MET A 205 -6.39 2.82 -6.46
CA MET A 205 -5.99 1.95 -7.56
C MET A 205 -6.47 2.50 -8.91
N PRO A 206 -5.59 3.12 -9.71
CA PRO A 206 -5.93 3.51 -11.08
C PRO A 206 -6.12 2.26 -11.96
N ILE A 207 -7.33 2.03 -12.44
CA ILE A 207 -7.63 0.91 -13.35
C ILE A 207 -7.44 1.38 -14.78
N THR A 208 -6.40 0.88 -15.43
CA THR A 208 -6.03 1.26 -16.80
C THR A 208 -6.30 0.18 -17.85
N LYS A 209 -6.81 -0.99 -17.42
CA LYS A 209 -7.20 -2.11 -18.30
C LYS A 209 -8.42 -2.81 -17.71
N ARG A 210 -9.39 -3.18 -18.54
CA ARG A 210 -10.63 -3.89 -18.13
C ARG A 210 -10.36 -5.09 -17.21
N VAL A 211 -9.36 -5.90 -17.53
CA VAL A 211 -9.01 -7.12 -16.77
C VAL A 211 -8.62 -6.82 -15.30
N GLN A 212 -8.11 -5.63 -15.00
CA GLN A 212 -7.73 -5.26 -13.65
C GLN A 212 -8.92 -5.15 -12.69
N VAL A 213 -10.12 -4.82 -13.19
CA VAL A 213 -11.34 -4.78 -12.36
C VAL A 213 -11.63 -6.15 -11.75
N LYS A 214 -11.61 -7.21 -12.58
CA LYS A 214 -11.86 -8.59 -12.10
C LYS A 214 -10.79 -9.02 -11.08
N ASN A 215 -9.54 -8.64 -11.32
CA ASN A 215 -8.44 -8.96 -10.40
C ASN A 215 -8.57 -8.17 -9.08
N ALA A 216 -8.96 -6.89 -9.13
CA ALA A 216 -9.18 -6.07 -7.95
C ALA A 216 -10.28 -6.68 -7.07
N VAL A 217 -11.45 -6.99 -7.63
CA VAL A 217 -12.55 -7.63 -6.90
C VAL A 217 -12.13 -8.97 -6.30
N LYS A 218 -11.39 -9.80 -7.06
CA LYS A 218 -10.93 -11.11 -6.58
C LYS A 218 -9.94 -11.00 -5.42
N LEU A 219 -9.07 -9.98 -5.42
CA LEU A 219 -8.02 -9.82 -4.42
C LEU A 219 -8.51 -9.13 -3.15
N SER A 220 -9.39 -8.16 -3.28
CA SER A 220 -9.79 -7.30 -2.16
C SER A 220 -11.24 -7.49 -1.71
N GLY A 221 -12.06 -8.17 -2.48
CA GLY A 221 -13.49 -8.24 -2.24
C GLY A 221 -14.21 -6.89 -2.43
N CYS A 222 -13.55 -5.90 -3.04
CA CYS A 222 -14.08 -4.56 -3.17
C CYS A 222 -15.32 -4.49 -4.07
N ASN A 223 -16.23 -3.59 -3.72
CA ASN A 223 -17.35 -3.23 -4.56
C ASN A 223 -16.91 -2.28 -5.68
N VAL A 224 -17.43 -2.50 -6.88
CA VAL A 224 -17.23 -1.62 -8.03
C VAL A 224 -18.52 -0.85 -8.28
N PRO A 225 -18.54 0.49 -8.04
CA PRO A 225 -19.75 1.27 -8.20
C PRO A 225 -20.21 1.34 -9.67
N GLU A 226 -21.51 1.51 -9.88
CA GLU A 226 -22.12 1.48 -11.22
C GLU A 226 -21.50 2.54 -12.16
N ARG A 227 -21.21 3.73 -11.62
CA ARG A 227 -20.48 4.78 -12.35
C ARG A 227 -19.19 4.27 -12.96
N PHE A 228 -18.41 3.48 -12.20
CA PHE A 228 -17.13 2.98 -12.69
C PHE A 228 -17.31 1.79 -13.65
N LYS A 229 -18.30 0.91 -13.42
CA LYS A 229 -18.64 -0.16 -14.37
C LYS A 229 -18.97 0.40 -15.76
N ASN A 230 -19.80 1.44 -15.81
CA ASN A 230 -20.17 2.11 -17.06
C ASN A 230 -18.96 2.69 -17.80
N ILE A 231 -17.97 3.23 -17.09
CA ILE A 231 -16.68 3.68 -17.65
C ILE A 231 -15.91 2.51 -18.26
N VAL A 232 -15.78 1.41 -17.50
CA VAL A 232 -15.06 0.22 -17.95
C VAL A 232 -15.76 -0.44 -19.14
N ASP A 233 -17.09 -0.49 -19.17
CA ASP A 233 -17.86 -1.07 -20.26
C ASP A 233 -17.75 -0.21 -21.53
N ARG A 234 -17.74 1.11 -21.38
CA ARG A 234 -17.63 2.01 -22.53
C ARG A 234 -16.23 2.10 -23.12
N PHE A 235 -15.19 2.13 -22.29
CA PHE A 235 -13.81 2.44 -22.72
C PHE A 235 -12.86 1.25 -22.63
N GLY A 236 -13.24 0.16 -21.97
CA GLY A 236 -12.35 -0.93 -21.60
C GLY A 236 -11.74 -1.70 -22.74
N ASP A 237 -12.29 -1.64 -23.95
CA ASP A 237 -11.80 -2.34 -25.16
C ASP A 237 -10.71 -1.55 -25.88
N THR A 238 -10.52 -0.26 -25.57
CA THR A 238 -9.49 0.59 -26.14
C THR A 238 -8.47 0.94 -25.05
N GLU A 239 -7.24 0.43 -25.15
CA GLU A 239 -6.22 0.59 -24.09
C GLU A 239 -5.95 2.07 -23.75
N ALA A 240 -5.81 2.93 -24.77
CA ALA A 240 -5.56 4.35 -24.55
C ALA A 240 -6.74 5.05 -23.85
N ALA A 241 -7.97 4.76 -24.30
CA ALA A 241 -9.18 5.33 -23.70
C ALA A 241 -9.38 4.85 -22.26
N MET A 242 -9.20 3.56 -22.00
CA MET A 242 -9.33 3.01 -20.65
C MET A 242 -8.26 3.55 -19.70
N LYS A 243 -7.01 3.72 -20.17
CA LYS A 243 -5.95 4.34 -19.38
C LYS A 243 -6.31 5.78 -19.00
N GLN A 244 -6.75 6.58 -19.97
CA GLN A 244 -7.16 7.96 -19.72
C GLN A 244 -8.36 8.04 -18.74
N ALA A 245 -9.38 7.24 -18.96
CA ALA A 245 -10.58 7.20 -18.10
C ALA A 245 -10.25 6.70 -16.68
N GLY A 246 -9.36 5.72 -16.55
CA GLY A 246 -8.91 5.20 -15.25
C GLY A 246 -8.09 6.21 -14.46
N ILE A 247 -7.20 6.97 -15.11
CA ILE A 247 -6.48 8.08 -14.48
C ILE A 247 -7.47 9.17 -14.04
N ALA A 248 -8.41 9.55 -14.89
CA ALA A 248 -9.41 10.56 -14.58
C ALA A 248 -10.29 10.15 -13.38
N TYR A 249 -10.75 8.88 -13.34
CA TYR A 249 -11.53 8.37 -12.22
C TYR A 249 -10.75 8.37 -10.90
N ALA A 250 -9.51 7.88 -10.92
CA ALA A 250 -8.66 7.89 -9.74
C ALA A 250 -8.33 9.31 -9.26
N THR A 251 -8.11 10.24 -10.19
CA THR A 251 -7.89 11.67 -9.87
C THR A 251 -9.14 12.29 -9.22
N ASP A 252 -10.33 12.07 -9.78
CA ASP A 252 -11.61 12.54 -9.23
C ASP A 252 -11.83 11.99 -7.80
N GLN A 253 -11.55 10.71 -7.58
CA GLN A 253 -11.59 10.08 -6.26
C GLN A 253 -10.64 10.74 -5.27
N ILE A 254 -9.41 11.06 -5.68
CA ILE A 254 -8.41 11.73 -4.85
C ILE A 254 -8.85 13.17 -4.52
N ILE A 255 -9.35 13.90 -5.50
CA ILE A 255 -9.83 15.29 -5.29
C ILE A 255 -10.96 15.32 -4.26
N ASP A 256 -11.92 14.41 -4.37
CA ASP A 256 -13.02 14.31 -3.40
C ASP A 256 -12.52 13.98 -1.99
N LEU A 257 -11.54 13.06 -1.84
CA LEU A 257 -10.93 12.75 -0.55
C LEU A 257 -10.22 13.98 0.05
N LEU A 258 -9.42 14.70 -0.74
CA LEU A 258 -8.72 15.91 -0.30
C LEU A 258 -9.71 17.02 0.09
N ALA A 259 -10.75 17.23 -0.70
CA ALA A 259 -11.81 18.21 -0.41
C ALA A 259 -12.57 17.92 0.89
N ASN A 260 -12.63 16.65 1.31
CA ASN A 260 -13.22 16.21 2.57
C ASN A 260 -12.21 16.09 3.73
N GLY A 261 -11.03 16.73 3.61
CA GLY A 261 -10.05 16.85 4.68
C GLY A 261 -9.07 15.68 4.84
N VAL A 262 -9.06 14.73 3.92
CA VAL A 262 -8.04 13.68 3.87
C VAL A 262 -6.76 14.28 3.30
N LYS A 263 -5.66 14.26 4.05
CA LYS A 263 -4.41 14.93 3.63
C LYS A 263 -3.41 14.01 2.93
N HIS A 264 -3.48 12.70 3.15
CA HIS A 264 -2.44 11.77 2.71
C HIS A 264 -3.03 10.74 1.77
N ILE A 265 -2.48 10.63 0.56
CA ILE A 265 -2.96 9.72 -0.49
C ILE A 265 -1.84 8.75 -0.89
N HIS A 266 -2.18 7.48 -1.00
CA HIS A 266 -1.30 6.44 -1.53
C HIS A 266 -1.86 5.85 -2.81
N VAL A 267 -1.06 5.77 -3.87
CA VAL A 267 -1.49 5.30 -5.20
C VAL A 267 -0.77 4.01 -5.56
N TYR A 268 -1.53 2.98 -5.87
CA TYR A 268 -1.03 1.71 -6.40
C TYR A 268 -0.65 1.86 -7.87
N SER A 269 0.58 2.30 -8.14
CA SER A 269 1.05 2.72 -9.47
C SER A 269 1.16 1.58 -10.49
N MET A 270 1.20 0.34 -10.03
CA MET A 270 1.43 -0.84 -10.86
C MET A 270 2.71 -0.78 -11.70
N ASN A 271 3.77 -0.16 -11.16
CA ASN A 271 5.03 0.12 -11.85
C ASN A 271 4.85 0.84 -13.19
N LYS A 272 3.91 1.80 -13.24
CA LYS A 272 3.61 2.58 -14.47
C LYS A 272 3.93 4.06 -14.25
N PRO A 273 5.13 4.54 -14.63
CA PRO A 273 5.52 5.94 -14.46
C PRO A 273 4.55 6.91 -15.13
N GLU A 274 4.01 6.55 -16.30
CA GLU A 274 3.06 7.39 -17.03
C GLU A 274 1.72 7.56 -16.32
N VAL A 275 1.29 6.56 -15.53
CA VAL A 275 0.07 6.65 -14.71
C VAL A 275 0.32 7.53 -13.48
N ALA A 276 1.44 7.32 -12.81
CA ALA A 276 1.85 8.14 -11.67
C ALA A 276 2.00 9.61 -12.07
N ALA A 277 2.70 9.89 -13.18
CA ALA A 277 2.88 11.23 -13.71
C ALA A 277 1.55 11.89 -14.10
N GLY A 278 0.63 11.15 -14.72
CA GLY A 278 -0.69 11.67 -15.10
C GLY A 278 -1.53 12.07 -13.89
N ILE A 279 -1.53 11.26 -12.82
CA ILE A 279 -2.22 11.60 -11.57
C ILE A 279 -1.56 12.82 -10.90
N GLN A 280 -0.24 12.83 -10.78
CA GLN A 280 0.47 13.93 -10.13
C GLN A 280 0.28 15.25 -10.88
N ALA A 281 0.32 15.23 -12.22
CA ALA A 281 0.08 16.41 -13.03
C ALA A 281 -1.33 17.00 -12.82
N ASN A 282 -2.35 16.15 -12.72
CA ASN A 282 -3.72 16.56 -12.47
C ASN A 282 -3.94 17.12 -11.04
N LEU A 283 -3.02 16.85 -10.10
CA LEU A 283 -3.11 17.25 -8.70
C LEU A 283 -2.09 18.35 -8.33
N SER A 284 -1.28 18.83 -9.27
CA SER A 284 -0.13 19.70 -8.99
C SER A 284 -0.47 20.92 -8.15
N ASP A 285 -1.52 21.64 -8.49
CA ASP A 285 -1.95 22.84 -7.77
C ASP A 285 -2.77 22.50 -6.51
N ILE A 286 -3.52 21.41 -6.54
CA ILE A 286 -4.35 20.94 -5.42
C ILE A 286 -3.48 20.51 -4.22
N LEU A 287 -2.35 19.88 -4.47
CA LEU A 287 -1.42 19.44 -3.42
C LEU A 287 -0.60 20.59 -2.80
N MET A 288 -0.72 21.80 -3.34
CA MET A 288 -0.04 23.00 -2.82
C MET A 288 -0.93 23.81 -1.86
N VAL A 289 -2.23 23.52 -1.81
CA VAL A 289 -3.20 24.13 -0.91
C VAL A 289 -3.21 23.40 0.43
#